data_18a41a7082bc26e92041c534417e8ff0
#
_entry.id   18a41a7082bc26e92041c534417e8ff0
#
_cell.length_a   1.000
_cell.length_b   1.000
_cell.length_c   1.000
_cell.angle_alpha   90.00
_cell.angle_beta   90.00
_cell.angle_gamma   90.00
#
_symmetry.space_group_name_H-M   'P 1'
#
loop_
_entity.id
_entity.type
_entity.pdbx_description
1 polymer ?
#
loop_
_entity_poly.entity_id
_entity_poly.type
_entity_poly.pdbx_seq_one_letter_code
_entity_poly.pdbx_strand_id
1 'polypeptide(L)'
;MVEKFKCYKNFNQLVDDGYLEEDYKFVNGSRLEHYTGKGLYKGIEIRSSKYGVKRATKKWDVWYRNDFIAWHVSKPNAFKALKALLMNFDDLENFNYKELKL
;
A
#
# COMPACT_ATOMS: atom_id res chain seq x y z
N MET A 1 -0.24 2.48 19.28
CA MET A 1 -0.93 2.52 17.98
C MET A 1 -1.08 3.96 17.50
N VAL A 2 -0.83 4.22 16.22
CA VAL A 2 -0.91 5.58 15.68
C VAL A 2 -2.34 5.87 15.24
N GLU A 3 -3.11 6.50 16.11
CA GLU A 3 -4.56 6.68 15.94
C GLU A 3 -4.95 7.65 14.81
N LYS A 4 -4.06 8.55 14.40
CA LYS A 4 -4.37 9.52 13.34
C LYS A 4 -4.74 8.88 12.00
N PHE A 5 -4.32 7.64 11.76
CA PHE A 5 -4.64 6.93 10.52
C PHE A 5 -5.98 6.21 10.55
N LYS A 6 -6.63 6.12 11.70
CA LYS A 6 -7.86 5.37 11.86
C LYS A 6 -8.98 5.87 10.95
N CYS A 7 -9.05 7.17 10.68
CA CYS A 7 -10.12 7.80 9.90
C CYS A 7 -9.88 7.76 8.40
N TYR A 8 -8.71 7.39 7.93
CA TYR A 8 -8.43 7.32 6.50
C TYR A 8 -9.14 6.13 5.85
N LYS A 9 -9.69 6.36 4.65
CA LYS A 9 -10.52 5.37 3.97
C LYS A 9 -9.98 4.95 2.59
N ASN A 10 -9.04 5.71 2.03
CA ASN A 10 -8.48 5.40 0.72
C ASN A 10 -7.09 6.02 0.55
N PHE A 11 -6.40 5.60 -0.51
CA PHE A 11 -5.06 6.08 -0.80
C PHE A 11 -5.02 7.59 -1.08
N ASN A 12 -6.04 8.11 -1.76
CA ASN A 12 -6.07 9.52 -2.14
C ASN A 12 -6.07 10.44 -0.93
N GLN A 13 -6.74 10.07 0.15
CA GLN A 13 -6.72 10.84 1.39
C GLN A 13 -5.32 10.91 1.97
N LEU A 14 -4.56 9.82 1.91
CA LEU A 14 -3.18 9.79 2.38
C LEU A 14 -2.26 10.62 1.49
N VAL A 15 -2.51 10.62 0.18
CA VAL A 15 -1.78 11.48 -0.76
C VAL A 15 -2.07 12.95 -0.48
N ASP A 16 -3.33 13.30 -0.32
CA ASP A 16 -3.75 14.69 -0.07
C ASP A 16 -3.14 15.25 1.21
N ASP A 17 -3.00 14.42 2.23
CA ASP A 17 -2.43 14.84 3.53
C ASP A 17 -0.90 14.70 3.58
N GLY A 18 -0.27 14.31 2.49
CA GLY A 18 1.19 14.31 2.37
C GLY A 18 1.91 13.09 2.94
N TYR A 19 1.19 12.01 3.24
CA TYR A 19 1.80 10.76 3.72
C TYR A 19 2.30 9.87 2.59
N LEU A 20 1.65 9.93 1.44
CA LEU A 20 2.01 9.19 0.24
C LEU A 20 2.21 10.13 -0.94
N GLU A 21 3.04 9.71 -1.86
CA GLU A 21 3.19 10.33 -3.18
C GLU A 21 2.68 9.36 -4.23
N GLU A 22 1.80 9.84 -5.10
CA GLU A 22 1.30 9.05 -6.21
C GLU A 22 2.22 9.18 -7.41
N ASP A 23 2.59 8.05 -7.98
CA ASP A 23 3.37 7.97 -9.19
C ASP A 23 2.73 6.97 -10.15
N TYR A 24 2.95 7.20 -11.45
CA TYR A 24 2.41 6.33 -12.49
C TYR A 24 3.57 5.78 -13.29
N LYS A 25 3.62 4.46 -13.40
CA LYS A 25 4.59 3.79 -14.26
C LYS A 25 3.88 3.20 -15.46
N PHE A 26 4.49 3.36 -16.61
CA PHE A 26 4.01 2.71 -17.84
C PHE A 26 4.85 1.47 -18.07
N VAL A 27 4.17 0.33 -18.15
CA VAL A 27 4.80 -0.95 -18.48
C VAL A 27 4.02 -1.56 -19.64
N ASN A 28 4.69 -1.77 -20.76
CA ASN A 28 4.09 -2.31 -21.98
C ASN A 28 2.82 -1.54 -22.42
N GLY A 29 2.85 -0.20 -22.31
CA GLY A 29 1.73 0.66 -22.69
C GLY A 29 0.58 0.70 -21.67
N SER A 30 0.70 0.01 -20.55
CA SER A 30 -0.30 0.04 -19.48
C SER A 30 0.14 0.95 -18.36
N ARG A 31 -0.78 1.80 -17.88
CA ARG A 31 -0.56 2.68 -16.75
C ARG A 31 -0.74 1.90 -15.45
N LEU A 32 0.32 1.80 -14.68
CA LEU A 32 0.30 1.18 -13.36
C LEU A 32 0.28 2.25 -12.29
N GLU A 33 -0.67 2.16 -11.38
CA GLU A 33 -0.72 3.04 -10.22
C GLU A 33 0.33 2.62 -9.20
N HIS A 34 1.02 3.61 -8.64
CA HIS A 34 2.13 3.40 -7.73
C HIS A 34 2.13 4.50 -6.67
N TYR A 35 2.26 4.10 -5.42
CA TYR A 35 2.35 5.04 -4.30
C TYR A 35 3.60 4.75 -3.49
N THR A 36 4.25 5.80 -3.01
CA THR A 36 5.41 5.69 -2.13
C THR A 36 5.20 6.51 -0.88
N GLY A 37 5.73 6.03 0.25
CA GLY A 37 5.68 6.77 1.50
C GLY A 37 6.57 8.00 1.49
N LYS A 38 6.16 9.05 2.17
CA LYS A 38 6.90 10.31 2.28
C LYS A 38 7.38 10.52 3.72
N GLY A 39 8.51 11.22 3.84
CA GLY A 39 9.06 11.60 5.14
C GLY A 39 9.38 10.39 6.02
N LEU A 40 8.77 10.33 7.20
CA LEU A 40 8.92 9.23 8.14
C LEU A 40 8.53 7.88 7.55
N TYR A 41 7.62 7.87 6.58
CA TYR A 41 7.06 6.67 5.97
C TYR A 41 7.81 6.23 4.71
N LYS A 42 8.96 6.82 4.46
CA LYS A 42 9.84 6.41 3.37
C LYS A 42 10.22 4.93 3.53
N GLY A 43 10.12 4.18 2.46
CA GLY A 43 10.29 2.72 2.47
C GLY A 43 8.99 1.98 2.25
N ILE A 44 7.85 2.62 2.43
CA ILE A 44 6.54 2.06 2.04
C ILE A 44 6.38 2.21 0.53
N GLU A 45 5.93 1.16 -0.13
CA GLU A 45 5.67 1.16 -1.56
C GLU A 45 4.42 0.32 -1.84
N ILE A 46 3.50 0.90 -2.61
CA ILE A 46 2.29 0.21 -3.04
C ILE A 46 2.29 0.20 -4.56
N ARG A 47 2.19 -0.98 -5.15
CA ARG A 47 2.21 -1.16 -6.60
C ARG A 47 0.97 -1.89 -7.06
N SER A 48 0.31 -1.36 -8.11
CA SER A 48 -0.66 -2.18 -8.84
C SER A 48 0.09 -3.04 -9.85
N SER A 49 -0.35 -4.28 -9.98
CA SER A 49 0.20 -5.20 -10.96
C SER A 49 -0.87 -5.62 -11.95
N LYS A 50 -0.52 -5.64 -13.22
CA LYS A 50 -1.39 -6.14 -14.27
C LYS A 50 -0.68 -7.33 -14.92
N TYR A 51 -1.09 -8.52 -14.51
CA TYR A 51 -0.56 -9.72 -15.15
C TYR A 51 -1.41 -10.08 -16.36
N GLY A 52 -0.86 -9.92 -17.51
CA GLY A 52 -0.93 -10.58 -18.81
C GLY A 52 -2.26 -11.09 -19.35
N VAL A 53 -3.37 -11.01 -18.67
CA VAL A 53 -4.65 -11.50 -19.18
C VAL A 53 -5.59 -10.31 -19.35
N LYS A 54 -6.16 -10.19 -20.54
CA LYS A 54 -7.02 -9.07 -20.97
C LYS A 54 -8.16 -8.69 -20.00
N ARG A 55 -8.52 -9.56 -19.06
CA ARG A 55 -9.61 -9.35 -18.09
C ARG A 55 -9.21 -9.65 -16.66
N ALA A 56 -7.92 -9.76 -16.38
CA ALA A 56 -7.48 -10.00 -15.02
C ALA A 56 -7.80 -8.79 -14.15
N THR A 57 -8.42 -9.03 -13.01
CA THR A 57 -8.61 -8.03 -11.99
C THR A 57 -7.25 -7.50 -11.57
N LYS A 58 -7.11 -6.19 -11.57
CA LYS A 58 -5.89 -5.55 -11.14
C LYS A 58 -5.57 -5.97 -9.71
N LYS A 59 -4.35 -6.42 -9.48
CA LYS A 59 -3.87 -6.82 -8.15
C LYS A 59 -2.87 -5.82 -7.62
N TRP A 60 -2.72 -5.80 -6.30
CA TRP A 60 -1.93 -4.80 -5.59
C TRP A 60 -0.97 -5.47 -4.63
N ASP A 61 0.23 -4.89 -4.51
CA ASP A 61 1.24 -5.32 -3.55
C ASP A 61 1.56 -4.16 -2.62
N VAL A 62 1.75 -4.45 -1.35
CA VAL A 62 2.20 -3.49 -0.35
C VAL A 62 3.55 -3.97 0.19
N TRP A 63 4.54 -3.09 0.08
CA TRP A 63 5.92 -3.35 0.50
C TRP A 63 6.33 -2.40 1.61
N TYR A 64 7.16 -2.87 2.50
CA TYR A 64 7.89 -2.03 3.43
C TYR A 64 9.33 -2.55 3.54
N ARG A 65 10.29 -1.72 3.12
CA ARG A 65 11.72 -2.03 3.15
C ARG A 65 12.04 -3.41 2.59
N ASN A 66 11.52 -3.72 1.39
CA ASN A 66 11.72 -4.98 0.67
C ASN A 66 11.00 -6.20 1.26
N ASP A 67 10.15 -6.02 2.26
CA ASP A 67 9.28 -7.09 2.76
C ASP A 67 7.85 -6.89 2.25
N PHE A 68 7.21 -7.98 1.87
CA PHE A 68 5.79 -7.96 1.52
C PHE A 68 4.94 -7.87 2.77
N ILE A 69 4.14 -6.80 2.87
CA ILE A 69 3.08 -6.68 3.87
C ILE A 69 1.80 -7.32 3.33
N ALA A 70 1.52 -7.11 2.06
CA ALA A 70 0.44 -7.80 1.35
C ALA A 70 0.88 -8.05 -0.09
N TRP A 71 0.56 -9.22 -0.62
CA TRP A 71 0.96 -9.62 -1.95
C TRP A 71 -0.23 -10.07 -2.77
N HIS A 72 -0.37 -9.48 -3.95
CA HIS A 72 -1.35 -9.90 -4.95
C HIS A 72 -2.79 -9.88 -4.44
N VAL A 73 -3.16 -8.77 -3.78
CA VAL A 73 -4.47 -8.58 -3.16
C VAL A 73 -5.30 -7.54 -3.91
N SER A 74 -6.58 -7.43 -3.59
CA SER A 74 -7.45 -6.37 -4.11
C SER A 74 -7.02 -5.00 -3.60
N LYS A 75 -7.44 -3.94 -4.28
CA LYS A 75 -7.14 -2.58 -3.83
C LYS A 75 -7.65 -2.29 -2.42
N PRO A 76 -8.90 -2.65 -2.04
CA PRO A 76 -9.36 -2.47 -0.66
C PRO A 76 -8.52 -3.23 0.35
N ASN A 77 -8.08 -4.45 0.04
CA ASN A 77 -7.22 -5.23 0.92
C ASN A 77 -5.82 -4.65 1.03
N ALA A 78 -5.28 -4.11 -0.07
CA ALA A 78 -4.01 -3.39 -0.04
C ALA A 78 -4.09 -2.17 0.87
N PHE A 79 -5.17 -1.41 0.79
CA PHE A 79 -5.38 -0.27 1.67
C PHE A 79 -5.50 -0.70 3.13
N LYS A 80 -6.23 -1.78 3.40
CA LYS A 80 -6.35 -2.35 4.75
C LYS A 80 -4.98 -2.73 5.32
N ALA A 81 -4.14 -3.38 4.52
CA ALA A 81 -2.79 -3.74 4.93
C ALA A 81 -1.92 -2.51 5.19
N LEU A 82 -1.95 -1.52 4.31
CA LEU A 82 -1.23 -0.26 4.50
C LEU A 82 -1.68 0.45 5.76
N LYS A 83 -2.97 0.55 5.99
CA LYS A 83 -3.52 1.21 7.18
C LYS A 83 -3.08 0.52 8.46
N ALA A 84 -3.08 -0.82 8.48
CA ALA A 84 -2.57 -1.58 9.61
C ALA A 84 -1.08 -1.31 9.86
N LEU A 85 -0.28 -1.25 8.81
CA LEU A 85 1.14 -0.89 8.91
C LEU A 85 1.32 0.51 9.50
N LEU A 86 0.58 1.50 8.99
CA LEU A 86 0.67 2.88 9.48
C LEU A 86 0.23 3.01 10.92
N MET A 87 -0.83 2.32 11.31
CA MET A 87 -1.33 2.35 12.69
C MET A 87 -0.38 1.68 13.68
N ASN A 88 0.44 0.76 13.23
CA ASN A 88 1.43 0.07 14.06
C ASN A 88 2.87 0.56 13.80
N PHE A 89 3.00 1.72 13.19
CA PHE A 89 4.31 2.25 12.77
C PHE A 89 5.20 2.64 13.95
N ASP A 90 4.61 2.87 15.11
CA ASP A 90 5.31 3.15 16.37
C ASP A 90 5.88 1.88 17.03
N ASP A 91 5.46 0.69 16.59
CA ASP A 91 5.89 -0.59 17.17
C ASP A 91 5.94 -1.68 16.10
N LEU A 92 6.79 -1.50 15.11
CA LEU A 92 6.91 -2.43 14.00
C LEU A 92 7.49 -3.79 14.40
N GLU A 93 8.26 -3.85 15.48
CA GLU A 93 8.82 -5.12 15.97
C GLU A 93 7.73 -6.12 16.36
N ASN A 94 6.62 -5.62 16.90
CA ASN A 94 5.49 -6.44 17.32
C ASN A 94 4.37 -6.51 16.29
N PHE A 95 4.55 -5.84 15.15
CA PHE A 95 3.55 -5.88 14.09
C PHE A 95 3.66 -7.19 13.28
N ASN A 96 2.68 -8.07 13.50
CA ASN A 96 2.64 -9.33 12.74
C ASN A 96 1.69 -9.20 11.55
N TYR A 97 2.23 -8.76 10.43
CA TYR A 97 1.47 -8.58 9.20
C TYR A 97 0.93 -9.90 8.62
N LYS A 98 1.52 -11.04 9.00
CA LYS A 98 1.07 -12.36 8.56
C LYS A 98 -0.29 -12.75 9.16
N GLU A 99 -0.69 -12.09 10.24
CA GLU A 99 -1.99 -12.29 10.88
C GLU A 99 -3.09 -11.40 10.29
N LEU A 100 -2.76 -10.52 9.34
CA LEU A 100 -3.76 -9.68 8.69
C LEU A 100 -4.78 -10.54 7.92
N LYS A 101 -6.05 -10.34 8.22
CA LYS A 101 -7.15 -11.00 7.51
C LYS A 101 -7.51 -10.17 6.28
N LEU A 102 -6.99 -10.59 5.17
CA LEU A 102 -7.20 -9.93 3.88
C LEU A 102 -8.13 -10.73 2.97
#